data_a2a1bd2c158b5c84c1108dd480f0913a
#
_entry.id   a2a1bd2c158b5c84c1108dd480f0913a
#
_cell.length_a   1.000
_cell.length_b   1.000
_cell.length_c   1.000
_cell.angle_alpha   90.00
_cell.angle_beta   90.00
_cell.angle_gamma   90.00
#
_symmetry.space_group_name_H-M   'P 1'
#
loop_
_entity.id
_entity.type
_entity.pdbx_description
1 polymer ?
#
loop_
_entity_poly.entity_id
_entity_poly.type
_entity_poly.pdbx_seq_one_letter_code
_entity_poly.pdbx_strand_id
1 'polypeptide(L)' 'MNEEELEKQIRIKKKLLSDYIRLREAYYIDDETYWKFTDSVLDQLSVLIKKRKKK' A
#
# COMPACT_ATOMS: atom_id res chain seq x y z
N MET A 1 -1.70 12.31 -14.44
CA MET A 1 -1.49 12.43 -12.98
C MET A 1 -0.18 13.14 -12.74
N ASN A 2 -0.20 14.21 -11.98
CA ASN A 2 1.02 14.94 -11.74
C ASN A 2 1.81 14.31 -10.58
N GLU A 3 3.02 14.82 -10.39
CA GLU A 3 3.94 14.26 -9.41
C GLU A 3 3.41 14.37 -7.99
N GLU A 4 2.75 15.47 -7.69
CA GLU A 4 2.21 15.68 -6.36
C GLU A 4 1.16 14.63 -6.03
N GLU A 5 0.31 14.34 -6.98
CA GLU A 5 -0.74 13.34 -6.78
C GLU A 5 -0.15 11.95 -6.63
N LEU A 6 0.88 11.66 -7.42
CA LEU A 6 1.55 10.37 -7.32
C LEU A 6 2.14 10.16 -5.94
N GLU A 7 2.84 11.18 -5.45
CA GLU A 7 3.45 11.08 -4.13
C GLU A 7 2.40 10.94 -3.03
N LYS A 8 1.29 11.65 -3.19
CA LYS A 8 0.21 11.56 -2.23
C LYS A 8 -0.36 10.15 -2.20
N GLN A 9 -0.59 9.57 -3.38
CA GLN A 9 -1.11 8.21 -3.46
C GLN A 9 -0.14 7.20 -2.86
N ILE A 10 1.13 7.36 -3.14
CA ILE A 10 2.14 6.47 -2.58
C ILE A 10 2.13 6.54 -1.06
N ARG A 11 2.04 7.74 -0.53
CA ARG A 11 2.01 7.93 0.92
C ARG A 11 0.78 7.27 1.53
N ILE A 12 -0.36 7.42 0.87
CA ILE A 12 -1.59 6.81 1.36
C ILE A 12 -1.47 5.29 1.38
N LYS A 13 -0.91 4.71 0.33
CA LYS A 13 -0.76 3.26 0.28
C LYS A 13 0.21 2.76 1.33
N LYS A 14 1.30 3.48 1.56
CA LYS A 14 2.24 3.10 2.60
C LYS A 14 1.59 3.14 3.97
N LYS A 15 0.76 4.16 4.20
CA LYS A 15 0.07 4.26 5.47
C LYS A 15 -0.93 3.12 5.64
N LEU A 16 -1.60 2.73 4.57
CA LEU A 16 -2.51 1.60 4.63
C LEU A 16 -1.80 0.33 5.05
N LEU A 17 -0.62 0.10 4.50
CA LEU A 17 0.15 -1.07 4.88
C LEU A 17 0.51 -1.04 6.36
N SER A 18 0.97 0.11 6.82
CA SER A 18 1.34 0.27 8.22
C SER A 18 0.15 0.05 9.14
N ASP A 19 -0.99 0.63 8.76
CA ASP A 19 -2.20 0.48 9.56
C ASP A 19 -2.65 -0.98 9.60
N TYR A 20 -2.52 -1.67 8.49
CA TYR A 20 -2.94 -3.06 8.43
C TYR A 20 -2.07 -3.96 9.29
N ILE A 21 -0.78 -3.66 9.32
CA ILE A 21 0.13 -4.41 10.20
C ILE A 21 -0.29 -4.23 11.64
N ARG A 22 -0.62 -3.00 12.03
CA ARG A 22 -1.08 -2.74 13.38
C ARG A 22 -2.39 -3.44 13.69
N LEU A 23 -3.29 -3.44 12.72
CA LEU A 23 -4.58 -4.11 12.89
C LEU A 23 -4.38 -5.60 13.09
N ARG A 24 -3.45 -6.18 12.38
CA ARG A 24 -3.17 -7.60 12.54
C ARG A 24 -2.67 -7.92 13.95
N GLU A 25 -1.87 -7.03 14.51
CA GLU A 25 -1.34 -7.22 15.85
C GLU A 25 -2.40 -6.98 16.91
N ALA A 26 -3.25 -5.97 16.71
CA ALA A 26 -4.28 -5.62 17.67
C ALA A 26 -5.49 -6.54 17.61
N TYR A 27 -5.84 -6.97 16.41
CA TYR A 27 -6.99 -7.84 16.18
C TYR A 27 -6.53 -9.08 15.47
N TYR A 28 -7.21 -10.16 15.72
CA TYR A 28 -6.83 -11.41 15.07
C TYR A 28 -7.31 -11.43 13.63
N ILE A 29 -6.38 -11.29 12.72
CA ILE A 29 -6.66 -11.36 11.28
C ILE A 29 -5.91 -12.58 10.74
N ASP A 30 -6.63 -13.46 10.05
CA ASP A 30 -5.98 -14.66 9.55
C ASP A 30 -5.00 -14.34 8.44
N ASP A 31 -4.03 -15.23 8.25
CA ASP A 31 -2.93 -14.97 7.32
C ASP A 31 -3.42 -14.77 5.91
N GLU A 32 -4.37 -15.57 5.48
CA GLU A 32 -4.85 -15.49 4.11
C GLU A 32 -5.44 -14.11 3.79
N THR A 33 -6.29 -13.63 4.68
CA THR A 33 -6.89 -12.31 4.50
C THR A 33 -5.83 -11.22 4.51
N TYR A 34 -4.89 -11.33 5.44
CA TYR A 34 -3.82 -10.36 5.56
C TYR A 34 -2.98 -10.31 4.29
N TRP A 35 -2.58 -11.47 3.79
CA TRP A 35 -1.72 -11.51 2.61
C TRP A 35 -2.44 -11.04 1.36
N LYS A 36 -3.72 -11.36 1.22
CA LYS A 36 -4.48 -10.89 0.07
C LYS A 36 -4.52 -9.37 0.04
N PHE A 37 -4.76 -8.76 1.19
CA PHE A 37 -4.84 -7.31 1.25
C PHE A 37 -3.48 -6.67 0.99
N THR A 38 -2.44 -7.16 1.65
CA THR A 38 -1.11 -6.57 1.49
C THR A 38 -0.58 -6.77 0.08
N ASP A 39 -0.83 -7.92 -0.53
CA ASP A 39 -0.43 -8.13 -1.91
C ASP A 39 -1.07 -7.11 -2.83
N SER A 40 -2.36 -6.87 -2.64
CA SER A 40 -3.08 -5.91 -3.47
C SER A 40 -2.49 -4.51 -3.33
N VAL A 41 -2.24 -4.10 -2.08
CA VAL A 41 -1.70 -2.77 -1.84
C VAL A 41 -0.28 -2.65 -2.38
N LEU A 42 0.53 -3.69 -2.19
CA LEU A 42 1.89 -3.68 -2.72
C LEU A 42 1.92 -3.59 -4.23
N ASP A 43 0.99 -4.29 -4.87
CA ASP A 43 0.89 -4.23 -6.33
C ASP A 43 0.57 -2.82 -6.79
N GLN A 44 -0.41 -2.20 -6.16
CA GLN A 44 -0.77 -0.83 -6.49
C GLN A 44 0.39 0.13 -6.24
N LEU A 45 1.08 -0.08 -5.13
CA LEU A 45 2.22 0.76 -4.78
C LEU A 45 3.32 0.62 -5.82
N SER A 46 3.56 -0.60 -6.28
CA SER A 46 4.58 -0.86 -7.30
C SER A 46 4.27 -0.10 -8.59
N VAL A 47 3.00 -0.12 -9.00
CA VAL A 47 2.59 0.61 -10.20
C VAL A 47 2.82 2.10 -10.03
N LEU A 48 2.47 2.63 -8.86
CA LEU A 48 2.64 4.06 -8.61
C LEU A 48 4.11 4.46 -8.63
N ILE A 49 4.95 3.62 -8.05
CA ILE A 49 6.38 3.90 -8.01
C ILE A 49 6.97 3.88 -9.41
N LYS A 50 6.52 2.94 -10.24
CA LYS A 50 6.98 2.89 -11.61
C LYS A 50 6.61 4.14 -12.38
N LYS A 51 5.40 4.63 -12.16
CA LYS A 51 4.98 5.86 -12.81
C LYS A 51 5.81 7.04 -12.34
N ARG A 52 6.14 7.04 -11.07
CA ARG A 52 6.93 8.14 -10.51
C ARG A 52 8.33 8.16 -11.09
N LYS A 53 8.93 7.01 -11.31
CA LYS A 53 10.29 6.92 -11.83
C LYS A 53 10.37 7.21 -13.32
N LYS A 54 9.26 7.15 -14.00
CA LYS A 54 9.25 7.37 -15.43
C LYS A 54 9.52 8.84 -15.73
N LYS A 55 10.43 9.04 -16.60
CA LYS A 55 10.78 10.39 -17.01
C LYS A 55 10.58 10.58 -18.47
#